data_ca187bad725b25c1883a12507fc2efd1
#
_entry.id   ca187bad725b25c1883a12507fc2efd1
#
_cell.length_a   1.000
_cell.length_b   1.000
_cell.length_c   1.000
_cell.angle_alpha   90.00
_cell.angle_beta   90.00
_cell.angle_gamma   90.00
#
_symmetry.space_group_name_H-M   'P 1'
#
loop_
_entity.id
_entity.type
_entity.pdbx_description
1 polymer ?
#
loop_
_entity_poly.entity_id
_entity_poly.type
_entity_poly.pdbx_seq_one_letter_code
_entity_poly.pdbx_strand_id
1 'polypeptide(L)'
;MLDVSAAYTAAIKDKNRTDRIAGTIKLCDGETINITDDIIVNNSVTLKEQLVSGDTFEIGTFYTNQLDITVYDDNFLTRTYANARITPKYEIQLADGTWESVPLGVFTVDNSLTKRKGSIHKLTAFDDSTRFDVNISAYAGGRKTVQQHIKDAAADVGIELATTDFGAYPNDNLTVDSTISTEIQTYRDLIEWCCAIMAASARINRYGKLEIVKLKEKTTTVDDALIYDPDYTVEGYERTGTEFFDLRALMKYFSTTFDGEQYVYTNISTLDDSAARKATLYIPENPLLQSLSIETRKSAFQSCADAMTIALRRVEFSFNGNPAIECFDTLCGSGGKIDVNRTIAFFPTTLVWKYRGAHKVSCAFAELTDEATATVLEMTLASNEQSKTPVQVKSKTEKRLDGVGKKATSGGNDGVGKYTNSDKNCEIFNDYSGNKAESYYAHAEGSKTAATAPYSHAEGRETTASNESAHAEGMNTFAMGRCAHAEGMGTVASGSNSHASGYYTVAGSEHMTAMGRYNSTTSNALLVIGNGYGEDRRSNALVVDDAGNLYISGALNAAGG
;
A
#
# COMPACT_ATOMS: atom_id res chain seq x y z
N MET A 1 -1.64 -14.45 17.63
CA MET A 1 -3.01 -14.83 18.05
C MET A 1 -3.14 -14.56 19.54
N LEU A 2 -4.22 -13.98 19.95
CA LEU A 2 -4.56 -13.81 21.35
C LEU A 2 -4.64 -15.16 22.05
N ASP A 3 -4.34 -15.16 23.35
CA ASP A 3 -4.48 -16.38 24.15
C ASP A 3 -5.97 -16.67 24.37
N VAL A 4 -6.43 -17.82 23.90
CA VAL A 4 -7.79 -18.33 24.02
C VAL A 4 -7.78 -19.76 24.50
N SER A 5 -8.88 -20.19 25.13
CA SER A 5 -8.99 -21.57 25.64
C SER A 5 -9.08 -22.61 24.52
N ALA A 6 -8.80 -23.86 24.87
CA ALA A 6 -9.06 -24.98 23.98
C ALA A 6 -10.55 -25.12 23.64
N ALA A 7 -11.44 -24.75 24.57
CA ALA A 7 -12.88 -24.73 24.36
C ALA A 7 -13.29 -23.67 23.33
N TYR A 8 -12.71 -22.47 23.39
CA TYR A 8 -12.87 -21.45 22.35
C TYR A 8 -12.41 -21.98 20.99
N THR A 9 -11.23 -22.59 20.93
CA THR A 9 -10.66 -23.14 19.68
C THR A 9 -11.57 -24.20 19.08
N ALA A 10 -12.26 -24.98 19.88
CA ALA A 10 -13.26 -25.95 19.41
C ALA A 10 -14.54 -25.25 18.94
N ALA A 11 -15.06 -24.31 19.73
CA ALA A 11 -16.29 -23.60 19.42
C ALA A 11 -16.20 -22.74 18.16
N ILE A 12 -15.06 -22.07 17.92
CA ILE A 12 -14.88 -21.17 16.75
C ILE A 12 -14.89 -21.93 15.41
N LYS A 13 -14.61 -23.24 15.43
CA LYS A 13 -14.66 -24.13 14.26
C LYS A 13 -16.07 -24.63 13.95
N ASP A 14 -17.00 -24.52 14.89
CA ASP A 14 -18.38 -24.97 14.67
C ASP A 14 -19.10 -24.02 13.69
N LYS A 15 -19.68 -24.57 12.62
CA LYS A 15 -20.46 -23.81 11.65
C LYS A 15 -21.75 -23.24 12.25
N ASN A 16 -22.28 -23.85 13.30
CA ASN A 16 -23.50 -23.45 13.99
C ASN A 16 -23.21 -22.74 15.32
N ARG A 17 -22.03 -22.16 15.47
CA ARG A 17 -21.61 -21.46 16.67
C ARG A 17 -22.58 -20.33 17.06
N THR A 18 -22.79 -20.18 18.34
CA THR A 18 -23.55 -19.05 18.91
C THR A 18 -22.55 -17.97 19.32
N ASP A 19 -22.64 -16.82 18.69
CA ASP A 19 -21.71 -15.70 18.90
C ASP A 19 -22.44 -14.36 18.93
N ARG A 20 -21.80 -13.36 19.55
CA ARG A 20 -22.30 -11.98 19.62
C ARG A 20 -21.16 -10.97 19.70
N ILE A 21 -21.49 -9.71 19.37
CA ILE A 21 -20.63 -8.56 19.68
C ILE A 21 -21.13 -7.92 20.96
N ALA A 22 -20.21 -7.65 21.87
CA ALA A 22 -20.46 -6.95 23.11
C ALA A 22 -19.42 -5.81 23.29
N GLY A 23 -19.49 -5.08 24.39
CA GLY A 23 -18.54 -4.01 24.69
C GLY A 23 -19.23 -2.70 25.00
N THR A 24 -18.55 -1.58 24.79
CA THR A 24 -19.07 -0.25 25.15
C THR A 24 -18.72 0.80 24.10
N ILE A 25 -19.59 1.80 23.97
CA ILE A 25 -19.35 3.06 23.28
C ILE A 25 -19.45 4.16 24.33
N LYS A 26 -18.33 4.81 24.63
CA LYS A 26 -18.29 5.95 25.56
C LYS A 26 -18.31 7.24 24.75
N LEU A 27 -19.35 8.04 24.94
CA LEU A 27 -19.51 9.35 24.31
C LEU A 27 -18.65 10.41 24.98
N CYS A 28 -18.43 11.54 24.31
CA CYS A 28 -17.61 12.65 24.84
C CYS A 28 -18.24 13.35 26.04
N ASP A 29 -19.55 13.29 26.20
CA ASP A 29 -20.28 13.80 27.38
C ASP A 29 -20.19 12.90 28.60
N GLY A 30 -19.58 11.71 28.47
CA GLY A 30 -19.36 10.73 29.50
C GLY A 30 -20.43 9.62 29.54
N GLU A 31 -21.49 9.71 28.72
CA GLU A 31 -22.47 8.63 28.60
C GLU A 31 -21.81 7.37 28.04
N THR A 32 -22.20 6.22 28.58
CA THR A 32 -21.71 4.91 28.12
C THR A 32 -22.86 4.07 27.61
N ILE A 33 -22.79 3.65 26.37
CA ILE A 33 -23.76 2.80 25.69
C ILE A 33 -23.18 1.39 25.64
N ASN A 34 -23.90 0.40 26.19
CA ASN A 34 -23.50 -1.00 26.06
C ASN A 34 -23.81 -1.50 24.65
N ILE A 35 -22.84 -2.15 24.03
CA ILE A 35 -23.00 -2.81 22.74
C ILE A 35 -23.74 -4.13 22.97
N THR A 36 -24.90 -4.27 22.32
CA THR A 36 -25.77 -5.46 22.35
C THR A 36 -26.26 -5.76 20.93
N ASP A 37 -26.78 -6.97 20.71
CA ASP A 37 -27.36 -7.36 19.41
C ASP A 37 -28.54 -6.45 18.99
N ASP A 38 -29.22 -5.81 19.94
CA ASP A 38 -30.37 -4.92 19.67
C ASP A 38 -29.95 -3.58 19.06
N ILE A 39 -28.73 -3.11 19.35
CA ILE A 39 -28.23 -1.83 18.85
C ILE A 39 -27.30 -1.99 17.64
N ILE A 40 -26.80 -3.18 17.37
CA ILE A 40 -25.93 -3.41 16.20
C ILE A 40 -26.78 -3.82 14.99
N VAL A 41 -26.59 -3.10 13.89
CA VAL A 41 -27.15 -3.55 12.62
C VAL A 41 -26.43 -4.82 12.15
N ASN A 42 -27.20 -5.86 11.83
CA ASN A 42 -26.65 -7.15 11.42
C ASN A 42 -25.60 -7.02 10.30
N ASN A 43 -24.52 -7.80 10.40
CA ASN A 43 -23.41 -7.84 9.43
C ASN A 43 -22.69 -6.50 9.21
N SER A 44 -22.80 -5.54 10.12
CA SER A 44 -22.21 -4.22 9.98
C SER A 44 -20.86 -4.04 10.64
N VAL A 45 -20.42 -4.98 11.47
CA VAL A 45 -19.13 -4.90 12.17
C VAL A 45 -18.05 -5.48 11.30
N THR A 46 -17.06 -4.63 10.95
CA THR A 46 -15.87 -5.03 10.19
C THR A 46 -14.63 -4.48 10.89
N LEU A 47 -13.67 -5.34 11.14
CA LEU A 47 -12.36 -4.98 11.67
C LEU A 47 -11.32 -5.19 10.58
N LYS A 48 -10.52 -4.15 10.33
CA LYS A 48 -9.36 -4.20 9.45
C LYS A 48 -8.10 -4.01 10.26
N GLU A 49 -7.18 -4.93 10.14
CA GLU A 49 -5.84 -4.85 10.69
C GLU A 49 -4.83 -4.95 9.56
N GLN A 50 -3.79 -4.12 9.64
CA GLN A 50 -2.77 -4.05 8.62
C GLN A 50 -1.40 -3.77 9.26
N LEU A 51 -0.38 -4.49 8.82
CA LEU A 51 1.02 -4.23 9.18
C LEU A 51 1.90 -3.96 7.96
N VAL A 52 1.36 -4.09 6.74
CA VAL A 52 2.08 -3.81 5.50
C VAL A 52 1.12 -3.17 4.50
N SER A 53 1.56 -2.14 3.76
CA SER A 53 0.76 -1.49 2.73
C SER A 53 0.96 -2.18 1.39
N GLY A 54 -0.02 -2.94 0.95
CA GLY A 54 0.04 -3.59 -0.36
C GLY A 54 0.68 -4.99 -0.35
N ASP A 55 1.22 -5.40 -1.51
CA ASP A 55 1.61 -6.79 -1.77
C ASP A 55 3.07 -7.09 -1.42
N THR A 56 3.90 -6.07 -1.20
CA THR A 56 5.33 -6.24 -0.89
C THR A 56 5.59 -6.19 0.60
N PHE A 57 6.31 -7.18 1.12
CA PHE A 57 6.66 -7.27 2.54
C PHE A 57 7.58 -6.12 2.98
N GLU A 58 7.28 -5.55 4.14
CA GLU A 58 7.99 -4.41 4.74
C GLU A 58 8.22 -4.60 6.24
N ILE A 59 9.25 -3.92 6.75
CA ILE A 59 9.54 -3.76 8.18
C ILE A 59 9.57 -2.28 8.54
N GLY A 60 9.52 -1.98 9.82
CA GLY A 60 9.52 -0.58 10.28
C GLY A 60 8.19 0.11 10.01
N THR A 61 7.10 -0.62 10.03
CA THR A 61 5.76 -0.10 9.70
C THR A 61 4.94 0.13 10.97
N PHE A 62 4.05 1.12 10.91
CA PHE A 62 3.10 1.42 11.99
C PHE A 62 1.75 1.87 11.40
N TYR A 63 0.92 0.91 11.01
CA TYR A 63 -0.38 1.18 10.39
C TYR A 63 -1.51 1.34 11.40
N THR A 64 -2.54 2.06 10.97
CA THR A 64 -3.74 2.31 11.76
C THR A 64 -4.79 1.24 11.49
N ASN A 65 -5.28 0.59 12.54
CA ASN A 65 -6.39 -0.35 12.42
C ASN A 65 -7.72 0.40 12.39
N GLN A 66 -8.69 -0.15 11.65
CA GLN A 66 -10.00 0.46 11.43
C GLN A 66 -11.11 -0.48 11.90
N LEU A 67 -12.08 0.09 12.61
CA LEU A 67 -13.35 -0.53 12.94
C LEU A 67 -14.48 0.19 12.21
N ASP A 68 -15.27 -0.54 11.43
CA ASP A 68 -16.56 -0.07 10.92
C ASP A 68 -17.67 -0.76 11.71
N ILE A 69 -18.63 0.00 12.24
CA ILE A 69 -19.79 -0.51 12.95
C ILE A 69 -21.01 0.37 12.66
N THR A 70 -22.17 -0.25 12.46
CA THR A 70 -23.42 0.50 12.31
C THR A 70 -24.30 0.22 13.51
N VAL A 71 -24.72 1.28 14.19
CA VAL A 71 -25.56 1.22 15.38
C VAL A 71 -26.94 1.83 15.13
N TYR A 72 -27.94 1.27 15.76
CA TYR A 72 -29.28 1.82 15.85
C TYR A 72 -29.43 2.55 17.21
N ASP A 73 -29.89 3.80 17.17
CA ASP A 73 -30.05 4.63 18.36
C ASP A 73 -31.33 5.47 18.28
N ASP A 74 -32.28 5.19 19.13
CA ASP A 74 -33.54 5.94 19.24
C ASP A 74 -33.36 7.36 19.79
N ASN A 75 -32.27 7.61 20.51
CA ASN A 75 -31.94 8.92 21.08
C ASN A 75 -31.10 9.79 20.13
N PHE A 76 -31.16 9.50 18.85
CA PHE A 76 -30.33 10.11 17.81
C PHE A 76 -30.40 11.64 17.69
N LEU A 77 -31.41 12.28 18.26
CA LEU A 77 -31.55 13.76 18.26
C LEU A 77 -30.69 14.42 19.32
N THR A 78 -30.34 13.72 20.38
CA THR A 78 -29.65 14.26 21.57
C THR A 78 -28.23 13.73 21.71
N ARG A 79 -27.88 12.60 21.08
CA ARG A 79 -26.57 11.96 21.13
C ARG A 79 -25.69 12.31 19.96
N THR A 80 -24.41 12.49 20.21
CA THR A 80 -23.36 12.59 19.17
C THR A 80 -22.30 11.53 19.40
N TYR A 81 -21.97 10.82 18.32
CA TYR A 81 -20.90 9.82 18.31
C TYR A 81 -19.53 10.41 17.93
N ALA A 82 -19.47 11.74 17.75
CA ALA A 82 -18.22 12.43 17.43
C ALA A 82 -17.15 12.15 18.50
N ASN A 83 -15.98 11.64 18.07
CA ASN A 83 -14.87 11.25 18.95
C ASN A 83 -15.24 10.23 20.05
N ALA A 84 -16.35 9.52 19.90
CA ALA A 84 -16.74 8.48 20.85
C ALA A 84 -15.69 7.37 20.89
N ARG A 85 -15.49 6.80 22.08
CA ARG A 85 -14.54 5.71 22.31
C ARG A 85 -15.28 4.37 22.24
N ILE A 86 -14.91 3.51 21.30
CA ILE A 86 -15.51 2.18 21.11
C ILE A 86 -14.54 1.12 21.59
N THR A 87 -15.01 0.24 22.50
CA THR A 87 -14.26 -0.90 23.02
C THR A 87 -15.08 -2.18 22.79
N PRO A 88 -15.08 -2.71 21.55
CA PRO A 88 -15.86 -3.88 21.20
C PRO A 88 -15.10 -5.16 21.56
N LYS A 89 -15.86 -6.22 21.82
CA LYS A 89 -15.38 -7.58 22.01
C LYS A 89 -16.28 -8.56 21.27
N TYR A 90 -15.69 -9.60 20.77
CA TYR A 90 -16.39 -10.77 20.23
C TYR A 90 -16.58 -11.78 21.35
N GLU A 91 -17.77 -12.33 21.49
CA GLU A 91 -18.08 -13.36 22.47
C GLU A 91 -18.65 -14.58 21.76
N ILE A 92 -18.18 -15.77 22.17
CA ILE A 92 -18.65 -17.05 21.68
C ILE A 92 -19.11 -17.91 22.84
N GLN A 93 -20.24 -18.62 22.66
CA GLN A 93 -20.74 -19.53 23.65
C GLN A 93 -20.00 -20.87 23.53
N LEU A 94 -19.48 -21.32 24.67
CA LEU A 94 -18.78 -22.61 24.78
C LEU A 94 -19.80 -23.76 24.98
N ALA A 95 -19.32 -24.99 24.84
CA ALA A 95 -20.14 -26.18 24.95
C ALA A 95 -20.82 -26.35 26.32
N ASP A 96 -20.27 -25.77 27.38
CA ASP A 96 -20.83 -25.75 28.73
C ASP A 96 -21.86 -24.60 28.96
N GLY A 97 -22.14 -23.81 27.94
CA GLY A 97 -23.06 -22.68 27.99
C GLY A 97 -22.43 -21.37 28.47
N THR A 98 -21.18 -21.37 28.92
CA THR A 98 -20.47 -20.14 29.30
C THR A 98 -20.02 -19.36 28.08
N TRP A 99 -19.66 -18.07 28.27
CA TRP A 99 -19.20 -17.19 27.21
C TRP A 99 -17.71 -16.89 27.37
N GLU A 100 -16.93 -17.05 26.31
CA GLU A 100 -15.56 -16.59 26.25
C GLU A 100 -15.45 -15.39 25.30
N SER A 101 -14.69 -14.36 25.72
CA SER A 101 -14.60 -13.11 24.99
C SER A 101 -13.19 -12.84 24.46
N VAL A 102 -13.14 -12.28 23.25
CA VAL A 102 -11.92 -11.81 22.59
C VAL A 102 -12.05 -10.31 22.34
N PRO A 103 -11.12 -9.47 22.83
CA PRO A 103 -11.14 -8.04 22.55
C PRO A 103 -10.88 -7.80 21.05
N LEU A 104 -11.59 -6.83 20.46
CA LEU A 104 -11.42 -6.44 19.07
C LEU A 104 -10.57 -5.18 18.91
N GLY A 105 -10.29 -4.48 19.99
CA GLY A 105 -9.49 -3.26 19.99
C GLY A 105 -10.13 -2.13 20.77
N VAL A 106 -9.48 -0.97 20.74
CA VAL A 106 -9.97 0.28 21.32
C VAL A 106 -9.88 1.36 20.25
N PHE A 107 -11.00 1.94 19.86
CA PHE A 107 -11.11 2.80 18.69
C PHE A 107 -11.75 4.15 19.04
N THR A 108 -11.36 5.19 18.31
CA THR A 108 -11.98 6.52 18.37
C THR A 108 -12.71 6.79 17.07
N VAL A 109 -13.97 7.20 17.16
CA VAL A 109 -14.83 7.50 16.01
C VAL A 109 -14.30 8.72 15.26
N ASP A 110 -14.11 8.56 13.94
CA ASP A 110 -13.80 9.65 13.04
C ASP A 110 -15.07 10.38 12.59
N ASN A 111 -15.11 11.69 12.85
CA ASN A 111 -16.28 12.51 12.56
C ASN A 111 -16.51 12.71 11.07
N SER A 112 -15.43 12.77 10.28
CA SER A 112 -15.48 13.06 8.86
C SER A 112 -16.03 11.89 8.05
N LEU A 113 -15.84 10.66 8.55
CA LEU A 113 -16.26 9.42 7.90
C LEU A 113 -17.59 8.87 8.42
N THR A 114 -18.08 9.41 9.54
CA THR A 114 -19.34 8.97 10.14
C THR A 114 -20.54 9.43 9.31
N LYS A 115 -21.46 8.50 9.02
CA LYS A 115 -22.69 8.76 8.25
C LYS A 115 -23.91 8.46 9.11
N ARG A 116 -24.91 9.33 9.04
CA ARG A 116 -26.17 9.18 9.76
C ARG A 116 -27.36 9.20 8.80
N LYS A 117 -28.32 8.29 9.06
CA LYS A 117 -29.63 8.28 8.41
C LYS A 117 -30.70 7.93 9.45
N GLY A 118 -31.38 8.96 9.98
CA GLY A 118 -32.32 8.79 11.09
C GLY A 118 -31.65 8.19 12.32
N SER A 119 -32.23 7.13 12.87
CA SER A 119 -31.70 6.38 14.01
C SER A 119 -30.50 5.47 13.68
N ILE A 120 -30.09 5.40 12.42
CA ILE A 120 -28.96 4.55 12.00
C ILE A 120 -27.71 5.39 11.86
N HIS A 121 -26.65 5.01 12.58
CA HIS A 121 -25.35 5.64 12.54
C HIS A 121 -24.31 4.65 12.05
N LYS A 122 -23.72 4.91 10.88
CA LYS A 122 -22.54 4.19 10.40
C LYS A 122 -21.31 4.90 10.94
N LEU A 123 -20.61 4.25 11.87
CA LEU A 123 -19.42 4.75 12.52
C LEU A 123 -18.18 4.09 11.91
N THR A 124 -17.23 4.91 11.51
CA THR A 124 -15.87 4.49 11.18
C THR A 124 -14.95 5.00 12.28
N ALA A 125 -14.17 4.12 12.86
CA ALA A 125 -13.31 4.45 13.99
C ALA A 125 -11.90 3.87 13.78
N PHE A 126 -10.91 4.56 14.31
CA PHE A 126 -9.51 4.20 14.22
C PHE A 126 -8.91 3.95 15.59
N ASP A 127 -7.87 3.11 15.64
CA ASP A 127 -7.14 2.86 16.88
C ASP A 127 -6.24 4.05 17.27
N ASP A 128 -5.60 3.96 18.42
CA ASP A 128 -4.78 5.04 18.98
C ASP A 128 -3.44 5.27 18.26
N SER A 129 -3.14 4.55 17.18
CA SER A 129 -1.95 4.83 16.37
C SER A 129 -2.00 6.23 15.76
N THR A 130 -3.21 6.77 15.49
CA THR A 130 -3.40 8.14 15.00
C THR A 130 -2.88 9.22 15.96
N ARG A 131 -2.72 8.90 17.24
CA ARG A 131 -2.14 9.82 18.23
C ARG A 131 -0.65 10.06 18.02
N PHE A 132 0.03 9.19 17.30
CA PHE A 132 1.44 9.33 16.95
C PHE A 132 1.67 10.23 15.72
N ASP A 133 0.62 10.66 15.03
CA ASP A 133 0.69 11.56 13.86
C ASP A 133 0.90 13.04 14.24
N VAL A 134 1.14 13.31 15.50
CA VAL A 134 1.45 14.66 15.99
C VAL A 134 2.93 15.01 15.78
N ASN A 135 3.19 16.31 15.59
CA ASN A 135 4.54 16.82 15.35
C ASN A 135 5.46 16.56 16.54
N ILE A 136 6.68 16.08 16.26
CA ILE A 136 7.69 15.70 17.24
C ILE A 136 8.49 16.87 17.83
N SER A 137 8.20 18.12 17.47
CA SER A 137 9.00 19.29 17.87
C SER A 137 9.15 19.48 19.39
N ALA A 138 8.21 18.96 20.18
CA ALA A 138 8.26 18.98 21.64
C ALA A 138 9.04 17.80 22.24
N TYR A 139 9.42 16.80 21.45
CA TYR A 139 10.13 15.63 21.91
C TYR A 139 11.53 15.99 22.41
N ALA A 140 11.85 15.61 23.63
CA ALA A 140 13.19 15.74 24.20
C ALA A 140 14.15 14.68 23.62
N GLY A 141 14.44 14.83 22.31
CA GLY A 141 15.26 13.91 21.51
C GLY A 141 16.71 13.78 21.98
N GLY A 142 17.63 13.63 21.02
CA GLY A 142 19.04 13.48 21.22
C GLY A 142 19.52 12.03 21.23
N ARG A 143 20.65 11.78 21.86
CA ARG A 143 21.27 10.44 21.88
C ARG A 143 20.66 9.55 22.95
N LYS A 144 19.89 8.55 22.52
CA LYS A 144 19.26 7.53 23.37
C LYS A 144 19.34 6.17 22.67
N THR A 145 19.09 5.09 23.42
CA THR A 145 18.93 3.77 22.79
C THR A 145 17.64 3.70 21.98
N VAL A 146 17.61 2.83 20.99
CA VAL A 146 16.42 2.63 20.12
C VAL A 146 15.19 2.32 20.98
N GLN A 147 15.29 1.40 21.95
CA GLN A 147 14.20 1.10 22.86
C GLN A 147 13.77 2.30 23.74
N GLN A 148 14.73 3.17 24.10
CA GLN A 148 14.39 4.36 24.92
C GLN A 148 13.62 5.39 24.11
N HIS A 149 13.95 5.58 22.84
CA HIS A 149 13.16 6.43 21.93
C HIS A 149 11.70 5.97 21.84
N ILE A 150 11.47 4.65 21.73
CA ILE A 150 10.12 4.08 21.69
C ILE A 150 9.36 4.31 23.00
N LYS A 151 10.03 4.07 24.14
CA LYS A 151 9.44 4.28 25.47
C LYS A 151 9.04 5.72 25.70
N ASP A 152 9.92 6.65 25.34
CA ASP A 152 9.68 8.09 25.50
C ASP A 152 8.56 8.56 24.57
N ALA A 153 8.56 8.14 23.28
CA ALA A 153 7.51 8.46 22.34
C ALA A 153 6.13 7.97 22.81
N ALA A 154 6.05 6.75 23.32
CA ALA A 154 4.80 6.21 23.87
C ALA A 154 4.32 7.02 25.10
N ALA A 155 5.23 7.40 25.98
CA ALA A 155 4.94 8.21 27.15
C ALA A 155 4.47 9.62 26.79
N ASP A 156 5.13 10.28 25.84
CA ASP A 156 4.79 11.65 25.40
C ASP A 156 3.38 11.73 24.79
N VAL A 157 2.99 10.72 23.98
CA VAL A 157 1.62 10.67 23.43
C VAL A 157 0.60 10.07 24.40
N GLY A 158 1.04 9.60 25.58
CA GLY A 158 0.19 9.04 26.63
C GLY A 158 -0.43 7.69 26.26
N ILE A 159 0.32 6.84 25.55
CA ILE A 159 -0.07 5.46 25.21
C ILE A 159 0.82 4.50 26.00
N GLU A 160 0.18 3.56 26.69
CA GLU A 160 0.91 2.52 27.44
C GLU A 160 1.64 1.58 26.47
N LEU A 161 2.88 1.24 26.80
CA LEU A 161 3.69 0.30 26.04
C LEU A 161 3.43 -1.13 26.53
N ALA A 162 3.01 -2.01 25.62
CA ALA A 162 2.80 -3.43 25.92
C ALA A 162 4.10 -4.25 25.88
N THR A 163 5.05 -3.88 25.00
CA THR A 163 6.33 -4.55 24.88
C THR A 163 7.23 -4.17 26.04
N THR A 164 7.50 -5.11 26.93
CA THR A 164 8.36 -4.90 28.13
C THR A 164 9.76 -5.42 27.96
N ASP A 165 9.95 -6.46 27.14
CA ASP A 165 11.24 -7.07 26.82
C ASP A 165 11.65 -6.72 25.39
N PHE A 166 12.67 -5.88 25.26
CA PHE A 166 13.27 -5.51 23.99
C PHE A 166 14.49 -6.37 23.63
N GLY A 167 15.03 -7.17 24.55
CA GLY A 167 16.20 -8.02 24.28
C GLY A 167 15.99 -9.11 23.22
N ALA A 168 14.73 -9.35 22.83
CA ALA A 168 14.39 -10.26 21.74
C ALA A 168 14.58 -9.64 20.34
N TYR A 169 14.86 -8.32 20.24
CA TYR A 169 15.01 -7.60 18.98
C TYR A 169 16.47 -7.22 18.73
N PRO A 170 16.97 -7.31 17.48
CA PRO A 170 18.29 -6.82 17.16
C PRO A 170 18.37 -5.30 17.40
N ASN A 171 19.55 -4.81 17.75
CA ASN A 171 19.86 -3.39 17.89
C ASN A 171 19.01 -2.58 18.90
N ASP A 172 18.24 -3.21 19.77
CA ASP A 172 17.38 -2.54 20.76
C ASP A 172 18.14 -1.56 21.65
N ASN A 173 19.38 -1.89 22.02
CA ASN A 173 20.29 -1.08 22.83
C ASN A 173 21.26 -0.20 22.02
N LEU A 174 21.17 -0.19 20.68
CA LEU A 174 21.97 0.69 19.84
C LEU A 174 21.64 2.16 20.16
N THR A 175 22.66 2.96 20.49
CA THR A 175 22.46 4.39 20.75
C THR A 175 22.46 5.16 19.44
N VAL A 176 21.35 5.84 19.16
CA VAL A 176 21.10 6.64 17.96
C VAL A 176 20.75 8.09 18.34
N ASP A 177 20.77 9.01 17.37
CA ASP A 177 20.45 10.40 17.62
C ASP A 177 19.26 10.84 16.76
N SER A 178 18.15 11.18 17.40
CA SER A 178 16.91 11.58 16.73
C SER A 178 16.90 13.04 16.24
N THR A 179 17.92 13.84 16.57
CA THR A 179 17.96 15.28 16.24
C THR A 179 18.71 15.59 14.95
N ILE A 180 19.36 14.61 14.34
CA ILE A 180 20.24 14.81 13.18
C ILE A 180 19.46 14.96 11.88
N SER A 181 18.30 14.32 11.78
CA SER A 181 17.53 14.29 10.53
C SER A 181 16.25 15.10 10.63
N THR A 182 15.99 15.89 9.59
CA THR A 182 14.71 16.58 9.39
C THR A 182 13.60 15.65 8.84
N GLU A 183 13.92 14.41 8.59
CA GLU A 183 12.99 13.41 8.06
C GLU A 183 12.04 12.86 9.13
N ILE A 184 12.39 13.01 10.41
CA ILE A 184 11.56 12.60 11.54
C ILE A 184 10.70 13.80 11.93
N GLN A 185 9.45 13.82 11.48
CA GLN A 185 8.52 14.93 11.70
C GLN A 185 7.44 14.63 12.74
N THR A 186 7.10 13.35 12.90
CA THR A 186 6.07 12.88 13.82
C THR A 186 6.62 11.79 14.76
N TYR A 187 5.88 11.53 15.85
CA TYR A 187 6.21 10.37 16.69
C TYR A 187 6.04 9.05 15.94
N ARG A 188 5.14 8.98 14.94
CA ARG A 188 5.00 7.82 14.06
C ARG A 188 6.29 7.56 13.30
N ASP A 189 6.86 8.58 12.65
CA ASP A 189 8.14 8.44 11.92
C ASP A 189 9.24 7.91 12.83
N LEU A 190 9.33 8.44 14.07
CA LEU A 190 10.32 7.98 15.05
C LEU A 190 10.15 6.49 15.38
N ILE A 191 8.92 6.06 15.65
CA ILE A 191 8.62 4.65 15.97
C ILE A 191 8.94 3.76 14.77
N GLU A 192 8.56 4.15 13.55
CA GLU A 192 8.81 3.37 12.32
C GLU A 192 10.31 3.18 12.08
N TRP A 193 11.10 4.25 12.21
CA TRP A 193 12.55 4.15 12.05
C TRP A 193 13.22 3.34 13.16
N CYS A 194 12.75 3.45 14.39
CA CYS A 194 13.22 2.58 15.48
C CYS A 194 12.89 1.11 15.21
N CYS A 195 11.67 0.81 14.76
CA CYS A 195 11.26 -0.55 14.42
C CYS A 195 12.05 -1.13 13.24
N ALA A 196 12.36 -0.31 12.21
CA ALA A 196 13.19 -0.74 11.09
C ALA A 196 14.59 -1.18 11.52
N ILE A 197 15.22 -0.48 12.49
CA ILE A 197 16.52 -0.88 13.08
C ILE A 197 16.42 -2.23 13.81
N MET A 198 15.25 -2.52 14.39
CA MET A 198 14.99 -3.73 15.18
C MET A 198 14.40 -4.89 14.37
N ALA A 199 14.34 -4.80 13.03
CA ALA A 199 13.65 -5.80 12.19
C ALA A 199 12.22 -6.11 12.65
N ALA A 200 11.49 -5.08 13.05
CA ALA A 200 10.17 -5.17 13.67
C ALA A 200 9.19 -4.18 13.02
N SER A 201 7.94 -4.25 13.44
CA SER A 201 6.89 -3.28 13.13
C SER A 201 6.17 -2.90 14.42
N ALA A 202 5.44 -1.79 14.41
CA ALA A 202 4.61 -1.37 15.54
C ALA A 202 3.13 -1.55 15.23
N ARG A 203 2.32 -1.75 16.27
CA ARG A 203 0.86 -1.71 16.21
C ARG A 203 0.27 -1.23 17.52
N ILE A 204 -0.97 -0.76 17.50
CA ILE A 204 -1.80 -0.71 18.70
C ILE A 204 -2.48 -2.06 18.84
N ASN A 205 -2.21 -2.73 19.95
CA ASN A 205 -2.79 -4.05 20.20
C ASN A 205 -4.28 -3.95 20.61
N ARG A 206 -4.93 -5.10 20.73
CA ARG A 206 -6.37 -5.17 21.06
C ARG A 206 -6.76 -4.55 22.40
N TYR A 207 -5.79 -4.22 23.25
CA TYR A 207 -6.00 -3.55 24.56
C TYR A 207 -5.70 -2.04 24.50
N GLY A 208 -5.43 -1.47 23.31
CA GLY A 208 -5.14 -0.05 23.13
C GLY A 208 -3.72 0.35 23.56
N LYS A 209 -2.76 -0.59 23.58
CA LYS A 209 -1.36 -0.34 23.97
C LYS A 209 -0.45 -0.46 22.76
N LEU A 210 0.63 0.33 22.74
CA LEU A 210 1.68 0.21 21.73
C LEU A 210 2.42 -1.13 21.91
N GLU A 211 2.47 -1.93 20.88
CA GLU A 211 3.19 -3.20 20.85
C GLU A 211 4.17 -3.23 19.68
N ILE A 212 5.42 -3.59 19.97
CA ILE A 212 6.42 -3.86 18.94
C ILE A 212 6.32 -5.35 18.59
N VAL A 213 6.19 -5.63 17.30
CA VAL A 213 5.94 -7.00 16.82
C VAL A 213 6.95 -7.40 15.77
N LYS A 214 7.31 -8.68 15.81
CA LYS A 214 8.07 -9.37 14.75
C LYS A 214 7.30 -10.61 14.32
N LEU A 215 7.71 -11.25 13.25
CA LEU A 215 7.11 -12.52 12.83
C LEU A 215 7.20 -13.52 13.99
N LYS A 216 6.04 -14.11 14.34
CA LYS A 216 5.93 -15.01 15.49
C LYS A 216 6.06 -16.45 15.04
N GLU A 217 6.82 -17.24 15.79
CA GLU A 217 6.95 -18.69 15.56
C GLU A 217 5.71 -19.50 15.99
N LYS A 218 4.82 -18.90 16.78
CA LYS A 218 3.63 -19.60 17.30
C LYS A 218 2.64 -19.89 16.17
N THR A 219 2.46 -21.15 15.88
CA THR A 219 1.66 -21.65 14.78
C THR A 219 0.19 -21.84 15.17
N THR A 220 -0.71 -21.36 14.33
CA THR A 220 -2.16 -21.61 14.42
C THR A 220 -2.62 -22.32 13.16
N THR A 221 -3.27 -23.47 13.29
CA THR A 221 -3.77 -24.23 12.14
C THR A 221 -5.11 -23.67 11.67
N VAL A 222 -5.20 -23.33 10.39
CA VAL A 222 -6.45 -23.04 9.69
C VAL A 222 -6.92 -24.32 9.01
N ASP A 223 -8.12 -24.79 9.35
CA ASP A 223 -8.72 -25.96 8.75
C ASP A 223 -9.24 -25.64 7.35
N ASP A 224 -8.80 -26.39 6.35
CA ASP A 224 -9.21 -26.25 4.95
C ASP A 224 -10.74 -26.36 4.76
N ALA A 225 -11.42 -27.15 5.58
CA ALA A 225 -12.87 -27.26 5.56
C ALA A 225 -13.61 -25.94 5.88
N LEU A 226 -12.92 -24.95 6.44
CA LEU A 226 -13.46 -23.61 6.80
C LEU A 226 -13.17 -22.56 5.72
N ILE A 227 -12.44 -22.89 4.66
CA ILE A 227 -12.12 -21.96 3.57
C ILE A 227 -13.30 -21.90 2.60
N TYR A 228 -13.84 -20.70 2.40
CA TYR A 228 -15.04 -20.47 1.57
C TYR A 228 -14.74 -20.12 0.13
N ASP A 229 -13.54 -19.65 -0.18
CA ASP A 229 -13.25 -19.06 -1.48
C ASP A 229 -13.02 -20.14 -2.54
N PRO A 230 -13.86 -20.22 -3.59
CA PRO A 230 -13.61 -21.10 -4.72
C PRO A 230 -12.40 -20.63 -5.55
N ASP A 231 -12.04 -19.35 -5.47
CA ASP A 231 -10.91 -18.74 -6.16
C ASP A 231 -9.66 -18.66 -5.26
N TYR A 232 -9.58 -19.53 -4.24
CA TYR A 232 -8.42 -19.69 -3.39
C TYR A 232 -7.15 -19.76 -4.24
N THR A 233 -6.47 -18.64 -4.35
CA THR A 233 -5.18 -18.53 -5.00
C THR A 233 -4.11 -18.41 -3.93
N VAL A 234 -3.38 -19.49 -3.74
CA VAL A 234 -2.00 -19.38 -3.27
C VAL A 234 -1.21 -19.03 -4.52
N GLU A 235 -0.92 -17.74 -4.76
CA GLU A 235 0.01 -17.40 -5.83
C GLU A 235 1.34 -18.10 -5.53
N GLY A 236 1.77 -18.90 -6.47
CA GLY A 236 2.94 -19.74 -6.29
C GLY A 236 2.65 -21.22 -6.18
N TYR A 237 1.38 -21.62 -6.22
CA TYR A 237 0.99 -23.00 -6.47
C TYR A 237 0.44 -23.10 -7.89
N GLU A 238 1.30 -23.31 -8.85
CA GLU A 238 0.86 -23.78 -10.15
C GLU A 238 0.62 -25.31 -10.08
N ARG A 239 -0.61 -25.71 -10.31
CA ARG A 239 -0.94 -27.11 -10.49
C ARG A 239 -0.62 -27.50 -11.93
N THR A 240 0.52 -28.12 -12.16
CA THR A 240 0.81 -28.81 -13.41
C THR A 240 0.52 -30.30 -13.23
N GLY A 241 -0.65 -30.74 -13.70
CA GLY A 241 -1.05 -32.15 -13.57
C GLY A 241 -1.37 -32.56 -12.13
N THR A 242 -0.58 -33.45 -11.55
CA THR A 242 -0.74 -33.98 -10.17
C THR A 242 0.28 -33.40 -9.18
N GLU A 243 1.17 -32.51 -9.60
CA GLU A 243 2.21 -31.91 -8.76
C GLU A 243 1.91 -30.46 -8.42
N PHE A 244 2.14 -30.10 -7.16
CA PHE A 244 2.07 -28.72 -6.66
C PHE A 244 3.48 -28.18 -6.51
N PHE A 245 3.77 -27.04 -7.13
CA PHE A 245 5.01 -26.31 -6.91
C PHE A 245 4.81 -25.26 -5.81
N ASP A 246 5.56 -25.41 -4.71
CA ASP A 246 5.59 -24.44 -3.61
C ASP A 246 6.51 -23.27 -3.99
N LEU A 247 5.94 -22.11 -4.35
CA LEU A 247 6.69 -20.88 -4.56
C LEU A 247 6.91 -20.19 -3.21
N ARG A 248 7.99 -20.60 -2.54
CA ARG A 248 8.52 -19.86 -1.41
C ARG A 248 9.53 -18.84 -1.92
N ALA A 249 9.39 -17.59 -1.48
CA ALA A 249 10.42 -16.60 -1.64
C ALA A 249 11.31 -16.59 -0.39
N LEU A 250 12.53 -17.05 -0.55
CA LEU A 250 13.52 -16.97 0.50
C LEU A 250 14.21 -15.59 0.44
N MET A 251 14.14 -14.83 1.53
CA MET A 251 14.90 -13.60 1.69
C MET A 251 16.40 -13.92 1.73
N LYS A 252 17.05 -13.91 0.58
CA LYS A 252 18.47 -14.20 0.44
C LYS A 252 19.32 -12.94 0.46
N TYR A 253 18.87 -11.89 -0.24
CA TYR A 253 19.62 -10.66 -0.37
C TYR A 253 18.97 -9.56 0.46
N PHE A 254 19.79 -8.85 1.22
CA PHE A 254 19.40 -7.66 1.95
C PHE A 254 20.21 -6.50 1.38
N SER A 255 19.52 -5.47 0.92
CA SER A 255 20.15 -4.33 0.27
C SER A 255 19.76 -3.03 0.98
N THR A 256 20.71 -2.12 1.12
CA THR A 256 20.50 -0.76 1.63
C THR A 256 21.45 0.20 0.93
N THR A 257 21.33 1.49 1.21
CA THR A 257 22.25 2.52 0.75
C THR A 257 22.89 3.19 1.96
N PHE A 258 24.21 3.39 1.92
CA PHE A 258 24.94 4.19 2.90
C PHE A 258 25.71 5.30 2.18
N ASP A 259 25.41 6.55 2.52
CA ASP A 259 26.08 7.74 1.93
C ASP A 259 26.02 7.74 0.38
N GLY A 260 24.91 7.25 -0.20
CA GLY A 260 24.69 7.14 -1.63
C GLY A 260 25.28 5.89 -2.30
N GLU A 261 25.96 5.02 -1.55
CA GLU A 261 26.53 3.77 -2.06
C GLU A 261 25.70 2.57 -1.62
N GLN A 262 25.37 1.69 -2.58
CA GLN A 262 24.62 0.47 -2.29
C GLN A 262 25.49 -0.50 -1.47
N TYR A 263 24.89 -1.04 -0.42
CA TYR A 263 25.45 -2.11 0.38
C TYR A 263 24.52 -3.32 0.35
N VAL A 264 25.09 -4.49 0.08
CA VAL A 264 24.35 -5.76 0.03
C VAL A 264 24.94 -6.71 1.06
N TYR A 265 24.06 -7.44 1.74
CA TYR A 265 24.40 -8.49 2.68
C TYR A 265 23.58 -9.74 2.40
N THR A 266 24.15 -10.90 2.61
CA THR A 266 23.45 -12.18 2.54
C THR A 266 23.79 -13.03 3.76
N ASN A 267 22.77 -13.60 4.39
CA ASN A 267 22.96 -14.61 5.43
C ASN A 267 23.01 -16.00 4.78
N ILE A 268 24.20 -16.49 4.52
CA ILE A 268 24.44 -17.75 3.78
C ILE A 268 24.22 -18.99 4.67
N SER A 269 24.20 -18.84 6.00
CA SER A 269 24.48 -19.97 6.90
C SER A 269 23.31 -20.90 7.20
N THR A 270 22.05 -20.56 6.83
CA THR A 270 20.91 -21.27 7.39
C THR A 270 19.91 -21.84 6.39
N LEU A 271 19.92 -21.46 5.11
CA LEU A 271 18.84 -21.83 4.19
C LEU A 271 19.36 -22.16 2.78
N ASP A 272 19.98 -23.32 2.63
CA ASP A 272 20.22 -23.90 1.31
C ASP A 272 18.97 -24.69 0.88
N ASP A 273 17.88 -23.99 0.62
CA ASP A 273 16.67 -24.55 0.02
C ASP A 273 16.71 -24.30 -1.49
N SER A 274 17.23 -25.27 -2.22
CA SER A 274 17.34 -25.22 -3.69
C SER A 274 15.98 -25.10 -4.40
N ALA A 275 14.87 -25.35 -3.69
CA ALA A 275 13.52 -25.24 -4.21
C ALA A 275 12.89 -23.86 -3.99
N ALA A 276 13.45 -23.00 -3.12
CA ALA A 276 12.92 -21.68 -2.87
C ALA A 276 13.48 -20.67 -3.89
N ARG A 277 12.62 -19.79 -4.42
CA ARG A 277 13.06 -18.65 -5.22
C ARG A 277 13.77 -17.62 -4.34
N LYS A 278 14.87 -17.08 -4.83
CA LYS A 278 15.63 -16.04 -4.15
C LYS A 278 14.86 -14.72 -4.20
N ALA A 279 14.84 -14.01 -3.10
CA ALA A 279 14.21 -12.69 -3.02
C ALA A 279 15.16 -11.68 -2.37
N THR A 280 14.94 -10.42 -2.70
CA THR A 280 15.67 -9.28 -2.14
C THR A 280 14.73 -8.50 -1.22
N LEU A 281 15.18 -8.22 0.00
CA LEU A 281 14.56 -7.21 0.87
C LEU A 281 15.43 -5.96 0.88
N TYR A 282 14.87 -4.88 0.45
CA TYR A 282 15.50 -3.59 0.62
C TYR A 282 15.08 -2.96 1.94
N ILE A 283 16.05 -2.48 2.68
CA ILE A 283 15.87 -1.72 3.91
C ILE A 283 16.42 -0.32 3.64
N PRO A 284 15.57 0.72 3.60
CA PRO A 284 16.03 2.07 3.28
C PRO A 284 17.06 2.56 4.30
N GLU A 285 17.94 3.47 3.89
CA GLU A 285 18.88 4.11 4.79
C GLU A 285 18.12 4.78 5.94
N ASN A 286 18.51 4.42 7.17
CA ASN A 286 17.79 4.87 8.34
C ASN A 286 18.39 6.20 8.87
N PRO A 287 17.60 7.28 8.95
CA PRO A 287 18.07 8.59 9.36
C PRO A 287 18.63 8.61 10.79
N LEU A 288 18.15 7.73 11.67
CA LEU A 288 18.67 7.61 13.04
C LEU A 288 20.11 7.07 13.09
N LEU A 289 20.55 6.37 12.05
CA LEU A 289 21.88 5.78 11.97
C LEU A 289 22.95 6.72 11.40
N GLN A 290 22.56 7.85 10.80
CA GLN A 290 23.48 8.75 10.08
C GLN A 290 24.60 9.32 10.96
N SER A 291 24.40 9.41 12.28
CA SER A 291 25.43 9.85 13.23
C SER A 291 26.50 8.83 13.55
N LEU A 292 26.29 7.58 13.13
CA LEU A 292 27.15 6.46 13.49
C LEU A 292 28.23 6.23 12.41
N SER A 293 29.33 5.58 12.80
CA SER A 293 30.35 5.18 11.83
C SER A 293 29.78 4.17 10.83
N ILE A 294 30.35 4.14 9.64
CA ILE A 294 29.91 3.23 8.58
C ILE A 294 29.97 1.77 9.02
N GLU A 295 30.96 1.39 9.82
CA GLU A 295 31.10 0.04 10.36
C GLU A 295 29.95 -0.31 11.30
N THR A 296 29.54 0.65 12.15
CA THR A 296 28.42 0.47 13.07
C THR A 296 27.11 0.37 12.30
N ARG A 297 26.90 1.20 11.25
CA ARG A 297 25.72 1.14 10.38
C ARG A 297 25.63 -0.21 9.67
N LYS A 298 26.75 -0.72 9.10
CA LYS A 298 26.82 -2.05 8.47
C LYS A 298 26.50 -3.16 9.47
N SER A 299 27.06 -3.12 10.67
CA SER A 299 26.79 -4.12 11.72
C SER A 299 25.34 -4.13 12.15
N ALA A 300 24.72 -2.95 12.31
CA ALA A 300 23.30 -2.84 12.64
C ALA A 300 22.41 -3.40 11.51
N PHE A 301 22.74 -3.11 10.26
CA PHE A 301 22.05 -3.64 9.10
C PHE A 301 22.17 -5.17 9.01
N GLN A 302 23.36 -5.73 9.20
CA GLN A 302 23.58 -7.18 9.21
C GLN A 302 22.74 -7.87 10.30
N SER A 303 22.73 -7.31 11.51
CA SER A 303 21.92 -7.86 12.62
C SER A 303 20.42 -7.85 12.30
N CYS A 304 19.95 -6.80 11.62
CA CYS A 304 18.58 -6.71 11.14
C CYS A 304 18.30 -7.78 10.06
N ALA A 305 19.19 -7.91 9.07
CA ALA A 305 19.08 -8.89 8.00
C ALA A 305 19.08 -10.33 8.53
N ASP A 306 19.92 -10.66 9.50
CA ASP A 306 19.98 -11.98 10.14
C ASP A 306 18.65 -12.34 10.82
N ALA A 307 18.01 -11.36 11.47
CA ALA A 307 16.70 -11.55 12.10
C ALA A 307 15.55 -11.72 11.08
N MET A 308 15.77 -11.33 9.82
CA MET A 308 14.78 -11.37 8.74
C MET A 308 14.99 -12.51 7.75
N THR A 309 15.85 -13.47 8.05
CA THR A 309 16.08 -14.64 7.21
C THR A 309 14.90 -15.60 7.32
N ILE A 310 13.86 -15.35 6.52
CA ILE A 310 12.58 -16.07 6.53
C ILE A 310 12.14 -16.40 5.11
N ALA A 311 11.27 -17.42 5.00
CA ALA A 311 10.59 -17.74 3.75
C ALA A 311 9.17 -17.15 3.78
N LEU A 312 8.86 -16.29 2.81
CA LEU A 312 7.53 -15.73 2.62
C LEU A 312 6.74 -16.52 1.57
N ARG A 313 5.42 -16.50 1.73
CA ARG A 313 4.48 -17.05 0.76
C ARG A 313 3.40 -16.03 0.48
N ARG A 314 3.03 -15.85 -0.78
CA ARG A 314 1.89 -15.02 -1.17
C ARG A 314 0.63 -15.86 -1.06
N VAL A 315 -0.20 -15.54 -0.09
CA VAL A 315 -1.44 -16.27 0.20
C VAL A 315 -2.57 -15.27 0.38
N GLU A 316 -3.67 -15.49 -0.32
CA GLU A 316 -4.91 -14.76 -0.12
C GLU A 316 -6.06 -15.77 -0.03
N PHE A 317 -6.87 -15.69 1.03
CA PHE A 317 -8.03 -16.55 1.20
C PHE A 317 -9.06 -15.95 2.15
N SER A 318 -10.26 -16.52 2.12
CA SER A 318 -11.34 -16.20 3.05
C SER A 318 -11.84 -17.45 3.75
N PHE A 319 -12.09 -17.36 5.03
CA PHE A 319 -12.55 -18.48 5.84
C PHE A 319 -13.60 -18.05 6.90
N ASN A 320 -14.13 -19.01 7.65
CA ASN A 320 -15.14 -18.78 8.69
C ASN A 320 -14.55 -18.11 9.94
N GLY A 321 -13.90 -17.03 9.77
CA GLY A 321 -13.28 -16.09 10.68
C GLY A 321 -13.02 -16.50 12.13
N ASN A 322 -11.80 -16.25 12.58
CA ASN A 322 -11.42 -16.28 13.98
C ASN A 322 -10.83 -14.93 14.38
N PRO A 323 -11.56 -14.07 15.10
CA PRO A 323 -11.09 -12.73 15.46
C PRO A 323 -9.93 -12.75 16.47
N ALA A 324 -9.54 -13.90 17.03
CA ALA A 324 -8.35 -14.02 17.87
C ALA A 324 -7.03 -14.01 17.06
N ILE A 325 -7.10 -14.18 15.75
CA ILE A 325 -5.91 -14.10 14.86
C ILE A 325 -5.49 -12.65 14.71
N GLU A 326 -4.19 -12.41 14.73
CA GLU A 326 -3.56 -11.10 14.56
C GLU A 326 -2.55 -11.13 13.40
N CYS A 327 -2.25 -9.98 12.81
CA CYS A 327 -1.17 -9.86 11.83
C CYS A 327 0.17 -10.33 12.41
N PHE A 328 1.01 -10.92 11.58
CA PHE A 328 2.29 -11.57 11.91
C PHE A 328 2.18 -12.83 12.79
N ASP A 329 0.98 -13.32 13.06
CA ASP A 329 0.86 -14.70 13.55
C ASP A 329 1.32 -15.68 12.47
N THR A 330 1.92 -16.81 12.85
CA THR A 330 2.17 -17.89 11.91
C THR A 330 0.90 -18.71 11.76
N LEU A 331 0.29 -18.66 10.58
CA LEU A 331 -0.83 -19.54 10.24
C LEU A 331 -0.30 -20.76 9.48
N CYS A 332 -0.86 -21.94 9.77
CA CYS A 332 -0.60 -23.15 9.01
C CYS A 332 -1.88 -23.64 8.37
N GLY A 333 -1.88 -23.72 7.05
CA GLY A 333 -2.92 -24.38 6.30
C GLY A 333 -2.61 -25.86 6.12
N SER A 334 -3.63 -26.72 6.31
CA SER A 334 -3.54 -28.16 6.03
C SER A 334 -4.83 -28.62 5.39
N GLY A 335 -4.75 -29.53 4.41
CA GLY A 335 -5.93 -30.12 3.78
C GLY A 335 -5.91 -30.12 2.26
N GLY A 336 -6.90 -30.74 1.65
CA GLY A 336 -6.94 -31.10 0.23
C GLY A 336 -6.97 -29.96 -0.78
N LYS A 337 -7.29 -28.72 -0.35
CA LYS A 337 -7.24 -27.54 -1.22
C LYS A 337 -5.89 -26.84 -1.16
N ILE A 338 -5.23 -26.87 0.00
CA ILE A 338 -3.92 -26.27 0.22
C ILE A 338 -2.81 -27.22 -0.21
N ASP A 339 -2.77 -28.39 0.37
CA ASP A 339 -1.92 -29.53 -0.01
C ASP A 339 -2.38 -30.75 0.81
N VAL A 340 -2.64 -31.86 0.15
CA VAL A 340 -3.15 -33.10 0.79
C VAL A 340 -2.16 -33.67 1.81
N ASN A 341 -0.87 -33.34 1.68
CA ASN A 341 0.22 -33.98 2.42
C ASN A 341 1.18 -33.01 3.13
N ARG A 342 0.95 -31.69 3.09
CA ARG A 342 1.89 -30.71 3.65
C ARG A 342 1.18 -29.67 4.50
N THR A 343 1.82 -29.25 5.57
CA THR A 343 1.45 -28.07 6.33
C THR A 343 2.23 -26.88 5.79
N ILE A 344 1.52 -25.84 5.36
CA ILE A 344 2.11 -24.62 4.83
C ILE A 344 2.03 -23.54 5.89
N ALA A 345 3.16 -22.97 6.27
CA ALA A 345 3.21 -21.80 7.14
C ALA A 345 3.23 -20.51 6.31
N PHE A 346 2.45 -19.52 6.74
CA PHE A 346 2.37 -18.19 6.14
C PHE A 346 2.07 -17.12 7.20
N PHE A 347 2.36 -15.86 6.89
CA PHE A 347 2.28 -14.74 7.84
C PHE A 347 1.29 -13.69 7.33
N PRO A 348 0.08 -13.58 7.92
CA PRO A 348 -0.86 -12.52 7.55
C PRO A 348 -0.26 -11.13 7.79
N THR A 349 -0.35 -10.28 6.77
CA THR A 349 0.03 -8.88 6.84
C THR A 349 -1.18 -7.96 6.82
N THR A 350 -2.30 -8.46 6.32
CA THR A 350 -3.59 -7.77 6.33
C THR A 350 -4.71 -8.75 6.68
N LEU A 351 -5.55 -8.35 7.61
CA LEU A 351 -6.72 -9.10 8.06
C LEU A 351 -7.96 -8.23 7.94
N VAL A 352 -9.01 -8.74 7.29
CA VAL A 352 -10.32 -8.11 7.24
C VAL A 352 -11.34 -9.09 7.79
N TRP A 353 -11.67 -8.94 9.07
CA TRP A 353 -12.68 -9.76 9.73
C TRP A 353 -14.04 -9.08 9.70
N LYS A 354 -15.07 -9.82 9.28
CA LYS A 354 -16.45 -9.34 9.25
C LYS A 354 -17.30 -10.24 10.15
N TYR A 355 -17.97 -9.64 11.14
CA TYR A 355 -18.88 -10.35 12.02
C TYR A 355 -20.01 -11.01 11.24
N ARG A 356 -20.25 -12.30 11.48
CA ARG A 356 -21.17 -13.16 10.73
C ARG A 356 -20.91 -13.16 9.21
N GLY A 357 -19.68 -12.92 8.83
CA GLY A 357 -19.20 -12.90 7.46
C GLY A 357 -17.86 -13.59 7.34
N ALA A 358 -17.19 -13.40 6.20
CA ALA A 358 -15.87 -13.98 5.96
C ALA A 358 -14.76 -13.22 6.71
N HIS A 359 -13.71 -13.94 7.07
CA HIS A 359 -12.42 -13.40 7.47
C HIS A 359 -11.47 -13.51 6.29
N LYS A 360 -11.14 -12.39 5.68
CA LYS A 360 -10.18 -12.32 4.57
C LYS A 360 -8.78 -12.16 5.13
N VAL A 361 -7.86 -12.99 4.63
CA VAL A 361 -6.45 -12.99 4.98
C VAL A 361 -5.63 -12.72 3.74
N SER A 362 -4.69 -11.78 3.82
CA SER A 362 -3.72 -11.50 2.77
C SER A 362 -2.32 -11.48 3.36
N CYS A 363 -1.37 -12.10 2.66
CA CYS A 363 0.02 -12.17 3.05
C CYS A 363 0.85 -11.43 1.99
N ALA A 364 1.57 -10.40 2.40
CA ALA A 364 2.52 -9.72 1.55
C ALA A 364 3.69 -10.65 1.20
N PHE A 365 4.29 -10.44 0.04
CA PHE A 365 5.31 -11.28 -0.52
C PHE A 365 6.59 -10.48 -0.79
N ALA A 366 7.73 -11.16 -0.86
CA ALA A 366 8.98 -10.55 -1.24
C ALA A 366 9.08 -10.38 -2.76
N GLU A 367 9.74 -9.32 -3.22
CA GLU A 367 10.08 -9.17 -4.63
C GLU A 367 11.08 -10.26 -5.04
N LEU A 368 10.70 -11.06 -6.05
CA LEU A 368 11.58 -12.10 -6.56
C LEU A 368 12.77 -11.49 -7.30
N THR A 369 13.96 -12.02 -7.04
CA THR A 369 15.19 -11.57 -7.68
C THR A 369 15.36 -12.28 -9.01
N ASP A 370 15.34 -11.55 -10.13
CA ASP A 370 15.68 -12.10 -11.44
C ASP A 370 17.20 -12.39 -11.55
N GLU A 371 17.60 -13.18 -12.58
CA GLU A 371 18.99 -13.60 -12.75
C GLU A 371 19.96 -12.40 -12.97
N ALA A 372 19.51 -11.36 -13.67
CA ALA A 372 20.33 -10.18 -13.91
C ALA A 372 20.58 -9.40 -12.62
N THR A 373 19.52 -9.18 -11.83
CA THR A 373 19.61 -8.53 -10.52
C THR A 373 20.43 -9.38 -9.54
N ALA A 374 20.26 -10.71 -9.53
CA ALA A 374 21.06 -11.62 -8.70
C ALA A 374 22.55 -11.50 -9.03
N THR A 375 22.92 -11.48 -10.30
CA THR A 375 24.31 -11.31 -10.74
C THR A 375 24.91 -10.00 -10.24
N VAL A 376 24.17 -8.92 -10.34
CA VAL A 376 24.60 -7.59 -9.88
C VAL A 376 24.78 -7.57 -8.36
N LEU A 377 23.84 -8.14 -7.60
CA LEU A 377 23.94 -8.24 -6.15
C LEU A 377 25.13 -9.10 -5.69
N GLU A 378 25.40 -10.21 -6.37
CA GLU A 378 26.57 -11.05 -6.09
C GLU A 378 27.90 -10.33 -6.40
N MET A 379 27.95 -9.52 -7.47
CA MET A 379 29.11 -8.65 -7.76
C MET A 379 29.31 -7.60 -6.66
N THR A 380 28.24 -6.99 -6.16
CA THR A 380 28.30 -6.00 -5.08
C THR A 380 28.76 -6.65 -3.77
N LEU A 381 28.28 -7.85 -3.45
CA LEU A 381 28.75 -8.62 -2.29
C LEU A 381 30.26 -8.87 -2.39
N ALA A 382 30.75 -9.36 -3.52
CA ALA A 382 32.17 -9.61 -3.74
C ALA A 382 33.02 -8.33 -3.61
N SER A 383 32.51 -7.18 -4.05
CA SER A 383 33.20 -5.89 -3.91
C SER A 383 33.20 -5.39 -2.46
N ASN A 384 32.13 -5.59 -1.72
CA ASN A 384 32.05 -5.23 -0.30
C ASN A 384 33.04 -6.03 0.55
N GLU A 385 33.24 -7.32 0.25
CA GLU A 385 34.20 -8.17 0.94
C GLU A 385 35.66 -7.77 0.66
N GLN A 386 35.94 -7.27 -0.56
CA GLN A 386 37.30 -6.93 -0.97
C GLN A 386 37.77 -5.53 -0.59
N SER A 387 36.92 -4.69 0.00
CA SER A 387 37.25 -3.32 0.46
C SER A 387 37.93 -2.42 -0.60
N LYS A 388 37.62 -2.59 -1.89
CA LYS A 388 38.22 -1.81 -2.98
C LYS A 388 37.16 -1.35 -3.95
N THR A 389 36.90 -0.06 -3.93
CA THR A 389 36.12 0.76 -4.88
C THR A 389 34.71 0.21 -5.21
N PRO A 390 33.66 0.88 -4.77
CA PRO A 390 32.26 0.43 -5.01
C PRO A 390 31.94 0.44 -6.49
N VAL A 391 31.36 -0.64 -6.97
CA VAL A 391 30.67 -0.64 -8.26
C VAL A 391 29.29 -0.01 -7.99
N GLN A 392 28.99 1.10 -8.62
CA GLN A 392 27.66 1.70 -8.56
C GLN A 392 26.65 0.76 -9.23
N VAL A 393 25.90 0.07 -8.41
CA VAL A 393 24.78 -0.74 -8.85
C VAL A 393 23.52 0.04 -8.55
N LYS A 394 22.83 0.46 -9.59
CA LYS A 394 21.53 1.12 -9.45
C LYS A 394 20.49 0.09 -9.02
N SER A 395 19.94 0.25 -7.82
CA SER A 395 18.92 -0.68 -7.29
C SER A 395 17.51 -0.23 -7.64
N LYS A 396 16.64 -1.18 -7.90
CA LYS A 396 15.19 -1.02 -8.16
C LYS A 396 14.39 -0.45 -6.95
N THR A 397 15.04 0.10 -5.97
CA THR A 397 14.57 0.16 -4.59
C THR A 397 14.17 1.55 -4.10
N GLU A 398 14.21 2.56 -4.96
CA GLU A 398 13.69 3.89 -4.60
C GLU A 398 12.15 3.96 -4.49
N LYS A 399 11.46 2.89 -4.83
CA LYS A 399 9.99 2.79 -4.87
C LYS A 399 9.25 2.84 -3.53
N ARG A 400 9.94 2.63 -2.42
CA ARG A 400 9.25 2.35 -1.14
C ARG A 400 9.04 3.55 -0.24
N LEU A 401 9.65 4.67 -0.55
CA LEU A 401 9.52 5.88 0.27
C LEU A 401 8.19 6.64 0.07
N ASP A 402 7.43 6.31 -0.98
CA ASP A 402 6.16 6.97 -1.28
C ASP A 402 5.03 6.65 -0.29
N GLY A 403 5.11 5.52 0.40
CA GLY A 403 4.17 5.16 1.49
C GLY A 403 4.36 5.98 2.77
N VAL A 404 5.51 6.63 2.93
CA VAL A 404 5.90 7.35 4.16
C VAL A 404 6.01 8.87 3.93
N GLY A 405 5.43 9.38 2.84
CA GLY A 405 5.38 10.83 2.57
C GLY A 405 6.71 11.50 2.26
N LYS A 406 7.77 10.76 1.88
CA LYS A 406 9.10 11.32 1.60
C LYS A 406 9.31 11.56 0.11
N LYS A 407 9.73 12.77 -0.25
CA LYS A 407 10.18 13.13 -1.59
C LYS A 407 11.48 12.39 -1.92
N ALA A 408 11.47 11.54 -2.96
CA ALA A 408 12.70 11.00 -3.51
C ALA A 408 13.51 12.11 -4.17
N THR A 409 14.76 12.29 -3.76
CA THR A 409 15.70 13.21 -4.42
C THR A 409 16.32 12.52 -5.62
N SER A 410 16.38 13.26 -6.69
CA SER A 410 16.74 12.92 -8.06
C SER A 410 18.02 12.10 -8.24
N GLY A 411 17.98 11.16 -9.11
CA GLY A 411 19.13 10.73 -9.90
C GLY A 411 19.17 9.24 -10.16
N GLY A 412 18.68 8.82 -11.28
CA GLY A 412 19.02 7.52 -11.83
C GLY A 412 17.84 6.72 -12.36
N ASN A 413 17.98 6.44 -13.55
CA ASN A 413 17.09 5.88 -14.55
C ASN A 413 17.02 4.37 -14.44
N ASP A 414 16.14 3.77 -13.67
CA ASP A 414 15.85 2.33 -13.79
C ASP A 414 14.54 1.90 -13.15
N GLY A 415 13.56 1.83 -13.98
CA GLY A 415 12.41 0.94 -13.94
C GLY A 415 11.41 1.04 -12.82
N VAL A 416 10.17 1.24 -13.21
CA VAL A 416 8.91 1.12 -12.45
C VAL A 416 8.89 1.84 -11.08
N GLY A 417 8.71 3.13 -11.05
CA GLY A 417 8.51 3.97 -9.89
C GLY A 417 8.15 5.39 -10.28
N LYS A 418 7.57 6.10 -9.36
CA LYS A 418 7.36 7.52 -9.46
C LYS A 418 8.69 8.24 -9.19
N TYR A 419 9.21 8.96 -10.16
CA TYR A 419 10.37 9.83 -9.99
C TYR A 419 9.88 11.27 -9.85
N THR A 420 10.32 11.95 -8.80
CA THR A 420 10.09 13.39 -8.66
C THR A 420 11.42 14.11 -8.79
N ASN A 421 11.49 15.07 -9.70
CA ASN A 421 12.58 16.04 -9.68
C ASN A 421 12.24 17.11 -8.65
N SER A 422 12.95 17.14 -7.52
CA SER A 422 12.69 18.05 -6.39
C SER A 422 12.74 19.52 -6.79
N ASP A 423 13.53 19.87 -7.80
CA ASP A 423 13.69 21.26 -8.23
C ASP A 423 12.51 21.74 -9.10
N LYS A 424 11.77 20.80 -9.69
CA LYS A 424 10.66 21.09 -10.61
C LYS A 424 9.33 20.50 -10.20
N ASN A 425 9.27 19.69 -9.12
CA ASN A 425 8.06 18.96 -8.69
C ASN A 425 7.40 18.18 -9.83
N CYS A 426 8.16 17.56 -10.71
CA CYS A 426 7.65 16.75 -11.82
C CYS A 426 7.69 15.25 -11.48
N GLU A 427 6.81 14.46 -12.12
CA GLU A 427 6.59 13.05 -11.80
C GLU A 427 6.68 12.18 -13.06
N ILE A 428 7.46 11.09 -12.97
CA ILE A 428 7.56 10.06 -14.02
C ILE A 428 7.16 8.72 -13.43
N PHE A 429 6.22 8.03 -14.06
CA PHE A 429 5.86 6.66 -13.73
C PHE A 429 6.38 5.69 -14.79
N ASN A 430 6.96 4.58 -14.34
CA ASN A 430 7.42 3.46 -15.14
C ASN A 430 8.49 3.79 -16.19
N ASP A 431 9.74 3.78 -15.79
CA ASP A 431 10.85 4.28 -16.61
C ASP A 431 11.60 3.25 -17.47
N TYR A 432 11.22 1.98 -17.51
CA TYR A 432 11.84 1.03 -18.47
C TYR A 432 11.61 1.39 -19.93
N SER A 433 10.79 2.38 -20.22
CA SER A 433 10.31 2.71 -21.54
C SER A 433 10.65 4.10 -22.03
N GLY A 434 11.54 4.82 -21.33
CA GLY A 434 12.01 6.14 -21.77
C GLY A 434 11.00 7.27 -21.57
N ASN A 435 10.23 7.25 -20.48
CA ASN A 435 9.34 8.33 -20.09
C ASN A 435 10.13 9.57 -19.65
N LYS A 436 9.56 10.77 -19.89
CA LYS A 436 10.19 12.04 -19.54
C LYS A 436 9.19 13.00 -18.93
N ALA A 437 9.45 13.51 -17.71
CA ALA A 437 8.81 14.68 -17.15
C ALA A 437 9.88 15.75 -16.90
N GLU A 438 9.91 16.79 -17.71
CA GLU A 438 11.05 17.71 -17.79
C GLU A 438 10.76 19.10 -17.22
N SER A 439 9.54 19.37 -16.74
CA SER A 439 9.13 20.71 -16.32
C SER A 439 8.35 20.70 -15.01
N TYR A 440 8.08 21.90 -14.47
CA TYR A 440 7.38 22.08 -13.19
C TYR A 440 6.00 21.42 -13.18
N TYR A 441 5.75 20.55 -12.21
CA TYR A 441 4.49 19.83 -12.01
C TYR A 441 4.06 18.98 -13.21
N ALA A 442 5.02 18.59 -14.07
CA ALA A 442 4.78 17.69 -15.18
C ALA A 442 4.66 16.24 -14.71
N HIS A 443 3.80 15.45 -15.38
CA HIS A 443 3.55 14.06 -15.06
C HIS A 443 3.64 13.19 -16.31
N ALA A 444 4.40 12.09 -16.26
CA ALA A 444 4.55 11.16 -17.36
C ALA A 444 4.46 9.71 -16.88
N GLU A 445 3.48 8.94 -17.43
CA GLU A 445 3.33 7.53 -17.11
C GLU A 445 3.06 6.67 -18.37
N GLY A 446 3.50 5.41 -18.34
CA GLY A 446 3.31 4.49 -19.46
C GLY A 446 4.62 4.12 -20.16
N SER A 447 4.68 4.22 -21.50
CA SER A 447 5.82 3.81 -22.31
C SER A 447 6.20 4.88 -23.34
N LYS A 448 7.43 5.44 -23.24
CA LYS A 448 7.93 6.52 -24.10
C LYS A 448 7.05 7.76 -24.11
N THR A 449 6.50 8.10 -22.95
CA THR A 449 5.68 9.29 -22.75
C THR A 449 6.56 10.49 -22.43
N ALA A 450 6.16 11.69 -22.85
CA ALA A 450 6.93 12.91 -22.62
C ALA A 450 6.02 14.07 -22.19
N ALA A 451 6.15 14.52 -20.95
CA ALA A 451 5.55 15.73 -20.41
C ALA A 451 6.66 16.78 -20.23
N THR A 452 6.80 17.69 -21.20
CA THR A 452 7.98 18.56 -21.29
C THR A 452 7.73 20.01 -20.89
N ALA A 453 6.48 20.38 -20.61
CA ALA A 453 6.09 21.73 -20.24
C ALA A 453 5.47 21.79 -18.82
N PRO A 454 5.38 22.98 -18.19
CA PRO A 454 4.77 23.11 -16.86
C PRO A 454 3.31 22.60 -16.83
N TYR A 455 2.96 21.88 -15.75
CA TYR A 455 1.64 21.31 -15.52
C TYR A 455 1.13 20.38 -16.62
N SER A 456 2.03 19.86 -17.49
CA SER A 456 1.65 18.94 -18.55
C SER A 456 1.54 17.50 -18.04
N HIS A 457 0.66 16.71 -18.70
CA HIS A 457 0.43 15.31 -18.37
C HIS A 457 0.48 14.45 -19.63
N ALA A 458 1.29 13.38 -19.62
CA ALA A 458 1.40 12.43 -20.73
C ALA A 458 1.28 11.00 -20.20
N GLU A 459 0.25 10.25 -20.69
CA GLU A 459 0.02 8.86 -20.28
C GLU A 459 -0.21 7.93 -21.48
N GLY A 460 0.08 6.63 -21.31
CA GLY A 460 -0.11 5.62 -22.33
C GLY A 460 1.17 5.22 -23.06
N ARG A 461 1.19 5.19 -24.41
CA ARG A 461 2.34 4.77 -25.20
C ARG A 461 2.71 5.78 -26.29
N GLU A 462 3.98 6.24 -26.26
CA GLU A 462 4.49 7.19 -27.27
C GLU A 462 3.67 8.49 -27.33
N THR A 463 3.23 8.99 -26.17
CA THR A 463 2.45 10.23 -26.05
C THR A 463 3.34 11.40 -25.68
N THR A 464 2.98 12.60 -26.12
CA THR A 464 3.73 13.81 -25.83
C THR A 464 2.80 14.98 -25.48
N ALA A 465 3.00 15.56 -24.29
CA ALA A 465 2.39 16.81 -23.85
C ALA A 465 3.49 17.87 -23.72
N SER A 466 3.59 18.77 -24.72
CA SER A 466 4.74 19.67 -24.90
C SER A 466 4.45 21.13 -24.63
N ASN A 467 3.27 21.48 -24.10
CA ASN A 467 2.94 22.86 -23.76
C ASN A 467 2.28 22.93 -22.38
N GLU A 468 2.20 24.15 -21.82
CA GLU A 468 1.67 24.42 -20.50
C GLU A 468 0.24 23.86 -20.35
N SER A 469 0.03 23.07 -19.29
CA SER A 469 -1.25 22.41 -18.96
C SER A 469 -1.81 21.52 -20.10
N ALA A 470 -0.97 21.03 -20.99
CA ALA A 470 -1.39 20.10 -22.03
C ALA A 470 -1.52 18.68 -21.49
N HIS A 471 -2.48 17.92 -22.04
CA HIS A 471 -2.71 16.52 -21.67
C HIS A 471 -2.74 15.62 -22.92
N ALA A 472 -1.92 14.56 -22.91
CA ALA A 472 -1.85 13.57 -23.99
C ALA A 472 -2.02 12.16 -23.44
N GLU A 473 -3.05 11.44 -23.91
CA GLU A 473 -3.35 10.07 -23.47
C GLU A 473 -3.60 9.10 -24.64
N GLY A 474 -3.36 7.80 -24.41
CA GLY A 474 -3.57 6.77 -25.41
C GLY A 474 -2.30 6.31 -26.12
N MET A 475 -2.27 6.28 -27.46
CA MET A 475 -1.13 5.79 -28.22
C MET A 475 -0.72 6.73 -29.33
N ASN A 476 0.55 7.17 -29.33
CA ASN A 476 1.12 8.06 -30.34
C ASN A 476 0.32 9.37 -30.49
N THR A 477 -0.03 10.00 -29.35
CA THR A 477 -0.80 11.24 -29.29
C THR A 477 0.08 12.42 -28.93
N PHE A 478 -0.25 13.60 -29.46
CA PHE A 478 0.54 14.81 -29.31
C PHE A 478 -0.35 15.99 -28.90
N ALA A 479 -0.22 16.47 -27.66
CA ALA A 479 -0.84 17.69 -27.17
C ALA A 479 0.22 18.80 -27.14
N MET A 480 0.22 19.63 -28.19
CA MET A 480 1.23 20.65 -28.44
C MET A 480 0.71 22.08 -28.22
N GLY A 481 -0.57 22.28 -28.15
CA GLY A 481 -1.18 23.56 -27.82
C GLY A 481 -1.20 23.79 -26.29
N ARG A 482 -1.22 25.07 -25.86
CA ARG A 482 -1.45 25.40 -24.45
C ARG A 482 -2.84 24.94 -24.03
N CYS A 483 -2.96 24.25 -22.90
CA CYS A 483 -4.22 23.65 -22.41
C CYS A 483 -4.90 22.72 -23.44
N ALA A 484 -4.13 22.12 -24.36
CA ALA A 484 -4.65 21.21 -25.37
C ALA A 484 -4.78 19.79 -24.80
N HIS A 485 -5.76 19.04 -25.33
CA HIS A 485 -5.98 17.64 -24.97
C HIS A 485 -5.99 16.74 -26.22
N ALA A 486 -5.15 15.69 -26.22
CA ALA A 486 -5.08 14.71 -27.30
C ALA A 486 -5.28 13.31 -26.75
N GLU A 487 -6.36 12.61 -27.18
CA GLU A 487 -6.72 11.26 -26.73
C GLU A 487 -6.96 10.29 -27.88
N GLY A 488 -6.74 9.00 -27.65
CA GLY A 488 -6.99 7.95 -28.62
C GLY A 488 -5.72 7.45 -29.31
N MET A 489 -5.70 7.37 -30.64
CA MET A 489 -4.54 6.85 -31.38
C MET A 489 -4.12 7.79 -32.53
N GLY A 490 -2.85 8.22 -32.49
CA GLY A 490 -2.26 9.07 -33.53
C GLY A 490 -2.88 10.46 -33.63
N THR A 491 -3.47 10.96 -32.56
CA THR A 491 -4.16 12.26 -32.55
C THR A 491 -3.21 13.41 -32.25
N VAL A 492 -3.49 14.58 -32.79
CA VAL A 492 -2.69 15.79 -32.61
C VAL A 492 -3.57 16.97 -32.24
N ALA A 493 -3.36 17.55 -31.06
CA ALA A 493 -3.99 18.78 -30.60
C ALA A 493 -2.93 19.88 -30.55
N SER A 494 -2.80 20.68 -31.63
CA SER A 494 -1.78 21.70 -31.76
C SER A 494 -2.28 23.13 -31.54
N GLY A 495 -3.58 23.36 -31.60
CA GLY A 495 -4.17 24.64 -31.26
C GLY A 495 -4.24 24.86 -29.75
N SER A 496 -4.14 26.12 -29.26
CA SER A 496 -4.40 26.41 -27.85
C SER A 496 -5.85 26.10 -27.49
N ASN A 497 -6.06 25.51 -26.31
CA ASN A 497 -7.39 25.08 -25.84
C ASN A 497 -8.10 24.11 -26.83
N SER A 498 -7.35 23.38 -27.64
CA SER A 498 -7.90 22.42 -28.62
C SER A 498 -8.05 21.02 -28.03
N HIS A 499 -8.96 20.25 -28.60
CA HIS A 499 -9.19 18.85 -28.23
C HIS A 499 -9.23 17.96 -29.47
N ALA A 500 -8.37 16.94 -29.54
CA ALA A 500 -8.32 15.94 -30.60
C ALA A 500 -8.59 14.55 -30.04
N SER A 501 -9.68 13.89 -30.47
CA SER A 501 -10.05 12.56 -30.02
C SER A 501 -10.33 11.60 -31.19
N GLY A 502 -10.02 10.30 -30.98
CA GLY A 502 -10.32 9.24 -31.93
C GLY A 502 -9.09 8.68 -32.65
N TYR A 503 -9.12 8.59 -33.99
CA TYR A 503 -8.10 7.91 -34.77
C TYR A 503 -7.45 8.84 -35.81
N TYR A 504 -6.19 9.22 -35.60
CA TYR A 504 -5.41 10.14 -36.46
C TYR A 504 -6.12 11.47 -36.74
N THR A 505 -6.82 12.02 -35.73
CA THR A 505 -7.46 13.33 -35.83
C THR A 505 -6.48 14.44 -35.54
N VAL A 506 -6.71 15.62 -36.11
CA VAL A 506 -5.90 16.82 -35.92
C VAL A 506 -6.77 18.01 -35.55
N ALA A 507 -6.60 18.57 -34.37
CA ALA A 507 -7.17 19.84 -33.91
C ALA A 507 -6.10 20.92 -33.98
N GLY A 508 -6.01 21.59 -35.13
CA GLY A 508 -4.90 22.50 -35.47
C GLY A 508 -5.17 23.96 -35.12
N SER A 509 -6.43 24.37 -34.98
CA SER A 509 -6.83 25.75 -34.67
C SER A 509 -7.07 25.94 -33.17
N GLU A 510 -6.97 27.17 -32.71
CA GLU A 510 -7.32 27.55 -31.35
C GLU A 510 -8.80 27.25 -31.07
N HIS A 511 -9.10 26.72 -29.87
CA HIS A 511 -10.44 26.30 -29.42
C HIS A 511 -11.12 25.19 -30.25
N MET A 512 -10.39 24.55 -31.18
CA MET A 512 -10.93 23.54 -32.09
C MET A 512 -11.12 22.19 -31.36
N THR A 513 -12.28 21.57 -31.56
CA THR A 513 -12.50 20.17 -31.21
C THR A 513 -12.55 19.34 -32.51
N ALA A 514 -11.67 18.31 -32.62
CA ALA A 514 -11.66 17.37 -33.74
C ALA A 514 -11.88 15.95 -33.22
N MET A 515 -12.88 15.24 -33.76
CA MET A 515 -13.19 13.87 -33.38
C MET A 515 -13.42 12.97 -34.58
N GLY A 516 -13.45 11.65 -34.34
CA GLY A 516 -13.68 10.65 -35.38
C GLY A 516 -12.37 10.10 -35.93
N ARG A 517 -12.15 10.18 -37.24
CA ARG A 517 -10.94 9.62 -37.87
C ARG A 517 -10.50 10.44 -39.08
N TYR A 518 -9.17 10.61 -39.20
CA TYR A 518 -8.53 11.23 -40.37
C TYR A 518 -9.26 12.48 -40.87
N ASN A 519 -9.57 13.44 -39.98
CA ASN A 519 -10.22 14.68 -40.38
C ASN A 519 -9.30 15.52 -41.28
N SER A 520 -9.85 16.23 -42.23
CA SER A 520 -9.14 17.28 -42.95
C SER A 520 -8.98 18.51 -42.06
N THR A 521 -7.80 19.11 -42.05
CA THR A 521 -7.54 20.33 -41.28
C THR A 521 -8.26 21.50 -41.95
N THR A 522 -9.09 22.20 -41.19
CA THR A 522 -9.83 23.40 -41.63
C THR A 522 -9.44 24.54 -40.69
N SER A 523 -8.98 25.66 -41.25
CA SER A 523 -8.73 26.87 -40.47
C SER A 523 -10.06 27.45 -39.99
N ASN A 524 -10.07 28.00 -38.79
CA ASN A 524 -11.26 28.64 -38.17
C ASN A 524 -12.43 27.68 -37.84
N ALA A 525 -12.15 26.37 -37.77
CA ALA A 525 -13.18 25.43 -37.31
C ALA A 525 -13.18 25.36 -35.76
N LEU A 526 -14.38 25.39 -35.17
CA LEU A 526 -14.61 25.12 -33.76
C LEU A 526 -14.85 23.62 -33.51
N LEU A 527 -15.57 22.96 -34.39
CA LEU A 527 -15.87 21.54 -34.33
C LEU A 527 -15.67 20.86 -35.68
N VAL A 528 -14.96 19.74 -35.67
CA VAL A 528 -14.80 18.89 -36.88
C VAL A 528 -15.05 17.44 -36.51
N ILE A 529 -15.90 16.75 -37.30
CA ILE A 529 -16.06 15.31 -37.24
C ILE A 529 -15.40 14.70 -38.50
N GLY A 530 -14.26 14.04 -38.32
CA GLY A 530 -13.55 13.37 -39.39
C GLY A 530 -14.18 12.03 -39.79
N ASN A 531 -14.24 11.74 -41.08
CA ASN A 531 -14.69 10.47 -41.66
C ASN A 531 -13.72 9.89 -42.69
N GLY A 532 -12.49 10.40 -42.74
CA GLY A 532 -11.45 9.96 -43.67
C GLY A 532 -10.97 8.50 -43.44
N TYR A 533 -10.23 7.97 -44.39
CA TYR A 533 -9.78 6.56 -44.41
C TYR A 533 -8.27 6.39 -44.35
N GLY A 534 -7.49 7.45 -44.30
CA GLY A 534 -6.05 7.44 -44.29
C GLY A 534 -5.49 8.85 -44.40
N GLU A 535 -4.16 8.99 -44.23
CA GLU A 535 -3.50 10.29 -44.28
C GLU A 535 -3.67 11.00 -45.61
N ASP A 536 -3.64 10.25 -46.73
CA ASP A 536 -3.87 10.77 -48.10
C ASP A 536 -5.37 10.97 -48.43
N ARG A 537 -6.25 10.53 -47.56
CA ARG A 537 -7.72 10.55 -47.73
C ARG A 537 -8.41 11.11 -46.49
N ARG A 538 -7.90 12.22 -46.02
CA ARG A 538 -8.50 12.97 -44.92
C ARG A 538 -9.78 13.66 -45.42
N SER A 539 -10.86 13.58 -44.64
CA SER A 539 -12.14 14.22 -44.97
C SER A 539 -12.97 14.50 -43.71
N ASN A 540 -13.91 15.43 -43.84
CA ASN A 540 -14.79 15.84 -42.77
C ASN A 540 -16.23 15.49 -43.10
N ALA A 541 -16.92 14.80 -42.19
CA ALA A 541 -18.35 14.59 -42.27
C ALA A 541 -19.13 15.84 -41.87
N LEU A 542 -18.58 16.58 -40.86
CA LEU A 542 -19.19 17.78 -40.32
C LEU A 542 -18.12 18.80 -39.94
N VAL A 543 -18.37 20.07 -40.19
CA VAL A 543 -17.56 21.20 -39.73
C VAL A 543 -18.49 22.31 -39.19
N VAL A 544 -18.17 22.85 -38.02
CA VAL A 544 -18.74 24.11 -37.52
C VAL A 544 -17.61 25.13 -37.46
N ASP A 545 -17.74 26.25 -38.17
CA ASP A 545 -16.73 27.31 -38.15
C ASP A 545 -16.96 28.35 -37.00
N ASP A 546 -16.02 29.25 -36.81
CA ASP A 546 -16.09 30.32 -35.82
C ASP A 546 -17.18 31.39 -36.08
N ALA A 547 -17.68 31.45 -37.31
CA ALA A 547 -18.82 32.28 -37.67
C ALA A 547 -20.17 31.61 -37.39
N GLY A 548 -20.18 30.35 -36.91
CA GLY A 548 -21.37 29.58 -36.59
C GLY A 548 -21.99 28.86 -37.81
N ASN A 549 -21.28 28.79 -38.94
CA ASN A 549 -21.79 28.06 -40.10
C ASN A 549 -21.54 26.55 -39.91
N LEU A 550 -22.55 25.75 -40.31
CA LEU A 550 -22.51 24.28 -40.30
C LEU A 550 -22.35 23.74 -41.74
N TYR A 551 -21.28 22.99 -41.96
CA TYR A 551 -20.99 22.30 -43.22
C TYR A 551 -21.11 20.79 -43.02
N ILE A 552 -21.89 20.10 -43.84
CA ILE A 552 -22.09 18.65 -43.80
C ILE A 552 -21.76 18.08 -45.19
N SER A 553 -20.85 17.07 -45.23
CA SER A 553 -20.40 16.45 -46.49
C SER A 553 -21.36 15.39 -47.06
N GLY A 554 -22.52 15.20 -46.47
CA GLY A 554 -23.56 14.24 -46.89
C GLY A 554 -24.96 14.87 -46.87
N ALA A 555 -25.99 14.07 -47.13
CA ALA A 555 -27.37 14.51 -47.03
C ALA A 555 -27.77 14.67 -45.54
N LEU A 556 -28.41 15.78 -45.21
CA LEU A 556 -29.08 15.94 -43.92
C LEU A 556 -30.40 15.14 -43.98
N ASN A 557 -30.40 13.92 -43.47
CA ASN A 557 -31.62 13.13 -43.31
C ASN A 557 -32.34 13.57 -42.04
N ALA A 558 -33.16 14.60 -42.10
CA ALA A 558 -34.17 14.84 -41.09
C ALA A 558 -35.17 13.70 -41.16
N ALA A 559 -35.19 12.79 -40.19
CA ALA A 559 -36.32 11.87 -40.05
C ALA A 559 -37.56 12.75 -39.81
N GLY A 560 -38.40 12.80 -40.80
CA GLY A 560 -39.65 13.56 -40.76
C GLY A 560 -40.49 13.05 -39.59
N GLY A 561 -40.98 13.98 -38.77
CA GLY A 561 -42.03 13.72 -37.80
C GLY A 561 -43.37 13.42 -38.50
#